data_6f9bfced33b93c55e60ba3407b9e67a2
#
_entry.id   6f9bfced33b93c55e60ba3407b9e67a2
#
_cell.length_a   1.000
_cell.length_b   1.000
_cell.length_c   1.000
_cell.angle_alpha   90.00
_cell.angle_beta   90.00
_cell.angle_gamma   90.00
#
_symmetry.space_group_name_H-M   'P 1'
#
loop_
_entity.id
_entity.type
_entity.pdbx_description
1 polymer ?
#
loop_
_entity_poly.entity_id
_entity_poly.type
_entity_poly.pdbx_seq_one_letter_code
_entity_poly.pdbx_strand_id
1 'polypeptide(L)'
;MVVISIQQLTRETGITVRTLRYYDQIDLLKPSGKTEGGHRLYSEADVIRLQQILFLKEMGFSLKEAANMLVKGELDLKNSLEKQLRFVQEEQKKFYRMERVLQAVVYSVDVEGELDWKVMFELIQLSKQSSRIREIFQNEVFSKEEQKLLYNLPNMSEEDPNVLEWVDLLKQFRTFMKDGKEVASDEVQGATKRFMQKCLEMANGNEAFLDKLWEVRKSKEDSQKMSMYPIEEELLLYMDEAFRIYDEKERAK
;
A
#
# COMPACT_ATOMS: atom_id res chain seq x y z
N MET A 1 -8.63 44.43 -28.87
CA MET A 1 -8.75 43.34 -27.86
C MET A 1 -9.08 42.06 -28.59
N VAL A 2 -8.24 41.06 -28.49
CA VAL A 2 -8.50 39.77 -29.17
C VAL A 2 -9.63 39.08 -28.41
N VAL A 3 -10.71 38.75 -29.12
CA VAL A 3 -11.84 37.98 -28.58
C VAL A 3 -12.06 36.74 -29.43
N ILE A 4 -12.35 35.63 -28.75
CA ILE A 4 -12.63 34.35 -29.40
C ILE A 4 -14.06 33.89 -29.19
N SER A 5 -14.60 33.15 -30.12
CA SER A 5 -15.96 32.61 -30.04
C SER A 5 -16.02 31.43 -29.06
N ILE A 6 -17.22 31.15 -28.53
CA ILE A 6 -17.45 29.99 -27.68
C ILE A 6 -17.02 28.67 -28.34
N GLN A 7 -17.17 28.56 -29.67
CA GLN A 7 -16.77 27.36 -30.42
C GLN A 7 -15.25 27.23 -30.51
N GLN A 8 -14.54 28.34 -30.69
CA GLN A 8 -13.07 28.33 -30.67
C GLN A 8 -12.56 27.98 -29.28
N LEU A 9 -13.10 28.60 -28.23
CA LEU A 9 -12.72 28.31 -26.83
C LEU A 9 -12.91 26.84 -26.47
N THR A 10 -14.02 26.20 -26.93
CA THR A 10 -14.25 24.77 -26.72
C THR A 10 -13.25 23.87 -27.43
N ARG A 11 -12.79 24.23 -28.64
CA ARG A 11 -11.77 23.47 -29.36
C ARG A 11 -10.41 23.53 -28.66
N GLU A 12 -10.04 24.71 -28.17
CA GLU A 12 -8.73 24.94 -27.53
C GLU A 12 -8.62 24.33 -26.14
N THR A 13 -9.73 24.29 -25.40
CA THR A 13 -9.74 23.86 -23.98
C THR A 13 -10.35 22.47 -23.76
N GLY A 14 -10.99 21.88 -24.76
CA GLY A 14 -11.71 20.60 -24.62
C GLY A 14 -13.01 20.68 -23.79
N ILE A 15 -13.37 21.85 -23.27
CA ILE A 15 -14.59 22.04 -22.48
C ILE A 15 -15.82 22.15 -23.39
N THR A 16 -16.98 21.65 -22.94
CA THR A 16 -18.19 21.70 -23.76
C THR A 16 -18.87 23.07 -23.76
N VAL A 17 -19.59 23.40 -24.82
CA VAL A 17 -20.45 24.60 -24.86
C VAL A 17 -21.46 24.60 -23.71
N ARG A 18 -21.99 23.42 -23.34
CA ARG A 18 -22.91 23.26 -22.21
C ARG A 18 -22.25 23.69 -20.88
N THR A 19 -21.03 23.30 -20.65
CA THR A 19 -20.28 23.66 -19.45
C THR A 19 -19.99 25.15 -19.40
N LEU A 20 -19.59 25.79 -20.51
CA LEU A 20 -19.37 27.22 -20.56
C LEU A 20 -20.66 28.02 -20.33
N ARG A 21 -21.80 27.56 -20.86
CA ARG A 21 -23.11 28.16 -20.57
C ARG A 21 -23.49 28.02 -19.11
N TYR A 22 -23.19 26.87 -18.51
CA TYR A 22 -23.42 26.64 -17.08
C TYR A 22 -22.54 27.56 -16.20
N TYR A 23 -21.28 27.78 -16.55
CA TYR A 23 -20.39 28.70 -15.85
C TYR A 23 -20.89 30.15 -15.93
N ASP A 24 -21.46 30.56 -17.08
CA ASP A 24 -22.11 31.85 -17.26
C ASP A 24 -23.35 31.97 -16.36
N GLN A 25 -24.20 30.94 -16.28
CA GLN A 25 -25.40 30.90 -15.43
C GLN A 25 -25.13 31.04 -13.92
N ILE A 26 -24.03 30.44 -13.46
CA ILE A 26 -23.62 30.48 -12.03
C ILE A 26 -22.65 31.63 -11.73
N ASP A 27 -22.50 32.57 -12.61
CA ASP A 27 -21.62 33.74 -12.50
C ASP A 27 -20.13 33.42 -12.28
N LEU A 28 -19.68 32.20 -12.65
CA LEU A 28 -18.30 31.75 -12.49
C LEU A 28 -17.39 32.28 -13.60
N LEU A 29 -17.89 32.27 -14.84
CA LEU A 29 -17.23 32.78 -16.03
C LEU A 29 -18.24 33.44 -16.96
N LYS A 30 -18.26 34.76 -17.06
CA LYS A 30 -19.12 35.50 -17.98
C LYS A 30 -18.37 35.82 -19.28
N PRO A 31 -19.04 35.76 -20.44
CA PRO A 31 -18.45 36.25 -21.68
C PRO A 31 -18.32 37.78 -21.64
N SER A 32 -17.21 38.29 -22.13
CA SER A 32 -16.95 39.74 -22.21
C SER A 32 -17.83 40.44 -23.26
N GLY A 33 -18.44 39.69 -24.16
CA GLY A 33 -19.33 40.27 -25.18
C GLY A 33 -20.18 39.22 -25.93
N LYS A 34 -20.97 39.73 -26.86
CA LYS A 34 -21.75 38.92 -27.82
C LYS A 34 -21.65 39.53 -29.19
N THR A 35 -21.71 38.69 -30.24
CA THR A 35 -21.86 39.15 -31.61
C THR A 35 -23.26 39.74 -31.84
N GLU A 36 -23.49 40.43 -32.98
CA GLU A 36 -24.82 40.91 -33.40
C GLU A 36 -25.83 39.75 -33.47
N GLY A 37 -25.38 38.51 -33.83
CA GLY A 37 -26.18 37.30 -33.81
C GLY A 37 -26.35 36.65 -32.43
N GLY A 38 -25.92 37.30 -31.31
CA GLY A 38 -26.10 36.80 -29.96
C GLY A 38 -25.09 35.72 -29.49
N HIS A 39 -24.07 35.39 -30.31
CA HIS A 39 -23.05 34.41 -29.93
C HIS A 39 -22.07 34.99 -28.91
N ARG A 40 -21.77 34.21 -27.89
CA ARG A 40 -20.83 34.59 -26.79
C ARG A 40 -19.40 34.76 -27.30
N LEU A 41 -18.76 35.85 -26.86
CA LEU A 41 -17.38 36.17 -27.15
C LEU A 41 -16.60 36.28 -25.80
N TYR A 42 -15.41 35.73 -25.82
CA TYR A 42 -14.52 35.68 -24.64
C TYR A 42 -13.23 36.44 -24.91
N SER A 43 -12.85 37.32 -24.01
CA SER A 43 -11.58 38.05 -24.04
C SER A 43 -10.41 37.17 -23.57
N GLU A 44 -9.21 37.63 -23.75
CA GLU A 44 -8.01 36.96 -23.20
C GLU A 44 -8.09 36.79 -21.67
N ALA A 45 -8.60 37.78 -20.95
CA ALA A 45 -8.85 37.69 -19.51
C ALA A 45 -9.85 36.59 -19.14
N ASP A 46 -10.91 36.40 -19.95
CA ASP A 46 -11.87 35.34 -19.74
C ASP A 46 -11.22 33.96 -19.99
N VAL A 47 -10.31 33.85 -20.97
CA VAL A 47 -9.55 32.62 -21.22
C VAL A 47 -8.65 32.28 -20.05
N ILE A 48 -7.92 33.25 -19.51
CA ILE A 48 -7.09 33.08 -18.31
C ILE A 48 -7.96 32.66 -17.12
N ARG A 49 -9.10 33.31 -16.94
CA ARG A 49 -10.06 32.94 -15.89
C ARG A 49 -10.56 31.51 -16.02
N LEU A 50 -10.87 31.07 -17.25
CA LEU A 50 -11.26 29.68 -17.53
C LEU A 50 -10.14 28.70 -17.18
N GLN A 51 -8.91 29.01 -17.57
CA GLN A 51 -7.74 28.17 -17.24
C GLN A 51 -7.57 28.02 -15.73
N GLN A 52 -7.72 29.09 -14.97
CA GLN A 52 -7.70 29.05 -13.50
C GLN A 52 -8.81 28.16 -12.92
N ILE A 53 -10.04 28.24 -13.44
CA ILE A 53 -11.15 27.40 -13.03
C ILE A 53 -10.85 25.93 -13.33
N LEU A 54 -10.37 25.63 -14.54
CA LEU A 54 -10.04 24.26 -14.94
C LEU A 54 -8.92 23.67 -14.08
N PHE A 55 -7.87 24.45 -13.82
CA PHE A 55 -6.80 24.05 -12.91
C PHE A 55 -7.33 23.67 -11.51
N LEU A 56 -8.16 24.53 -10.92
CA LEU A 56 -8.73 24.24 -9.59
C LEU A 56 -9.65 23.01 -9.60
N LYS A 57 -10.39 22.80 -10.68
CA LYS A 57 -11.21 21.60 -10.87
C LYS A 57 -10.37 20.33 -10.96
N GLU A 58 -9.29 20.37 -11.71
CA GLU A 58 -8.33 19.27 -11.82
C GLU A 58 -7.67 18.94 -10.46
N MET A 59 -7.43 19.96 -9.66
CA MET A 59 -6.92 19.80 -8.29
C MET A 59 -7.98 19.32 -7.28
N GLY A 60 -9.21 19.00 -7.72
CA GLY A 60 -10.26 18.41 -6.89
C GLY A 60 -11.17 19.41 -6.17
N PHE A 61 -11.04 20.71 -6.42
CA PHE A 61 -11.93 21.70 -5.81
C PHE A 61 -13.33 21.69 -6.47
N SER A 62 -14.36 21.92 -5.67
CA SER A 62 -15.71 22.17 -6.19
C SER A 62 -15.76 23.53 -6.93
N LEU A 63 -16.75 23.74 -7.80
CA LEU A 63 -16.92 25.02 -8.50
C LEU A 63 -17.15 26.18 -7.52
N LYS A 64 -17.81 25.93 -6.40
CA LYS A 64 -18.05 26.93 -5.35
C LYS A 64 -16.73 27.34 -4.66
N GLU A 65 -15.88 26.38 -4.36
CA GLU A 65 -14.56 26.65 -3.78
C GLU A 65 -13.68 27.40 -4.77
N ALA A 66 -13.63 26.96 -6.03
CA ALA A 66 -12.89 27.64 -7.09
C ALA A 66 -13.35 29.09 -7.28
N ALA A 67 -14.66 29.37 -7.28
CA ALA A 67 -15.20 30.72 -7.34
C ALA A 67 -14.71 31.58 -6.18
N ASN A 68 -14.79 31.08 -4.95
CA ASN A 68 -14.37 31.79 -3.76
C ASN A 68 -12.86 32.09 -3.75
N MET A 69 -12.03 31.11 -4.14
CA MET A 69 -10.58 31.25 -4.20
C MET A 69 -10.14 32.32 -5.21
N LEU A 70 -10.79 32.36 -6.37
CA LEU A 70 -10.49 33.31 -7.44
C LEU A 70 -10.95 34.76 -7.12
N VAL A 71 -11.75 34.94 -6.09
CA VAL A 71 -12.16 36.29 -5.59
C VAL A 71 -11.26 36.77 -4.46
N LYS A 72 -10.75 35.86 -3.60
CA LYS A 72 -10.05 36.24 -2.35
C LYS A 72 -8.56 36.57 -2.50
N GLY A 73 -7.94 36.24 -3.62
CA GLY A 73 -6.56 36.59 -3.93
C GLY A 73 -5.54 35.47 -3.65
N GLU A 74 -4.25 35.75 -3.95
CA GLU A 74 -3.17 34.75 -4.03
C GLU A 74 -2.85 34.04 -2.70
N LEU A 75 -2.92 34.76 -1.58
CA LEU A 75 -2.59 34.18 -0.26
C LEU A 75 -3.61 33.12 0.16
N ASP A 76 -4.90 33.39 -0.05
CA ASP A 76 -5.97 32.43 0.23
C ASP A 76 -5.92 31.23 -0.73
N LEU A 77 -5.50 31.45 -1.97
CA LEU A 77 -5.26 30.40 -2.96
C LEU A 77 -4.17 29.45 -2.49
N LYS A 78 -3.00 29.97 -2.07
CA LYS A 78 -1.90 29.18 -1.54
C LYS A 78 -2.33 28.33 -0.35
N ASN A 79 -2.97 28.93 0.66
CA ASN A 79 -3.46 28.23 1.85
C ASN A 79 -4.45 27.11 1.50
N SER A 80 -5.31 27.32 0.50
CA SER A 80 -6.28 26.34 0.04
C SER A 80 -5.60 25.18 -0.70
N LEU A 81 -4.61 25.47 -1.54
CA LEU A 81 -3.80 24.45 -2.22
C LEU A 81 -3.00 23.60 -1.22
N GLU A 82 -2.42 24.22 -0.17
CA GLU A 82 -1.73 23.48 0.87
C GLU A 82 -2.66 22.56 1.68
N LYS A 83 -3.91 22.98 1.93
CA LYS A 83 -4.92 22.12 2.56
C LYS A 83 -5.29 20.94 1.67
N GLN A 84 -5.49 21.20 0.37
CA GLN A 84 -5.79 20.14 -0.60
C GLN A 84 -4.63 19.16 -0.74
N LEU A 85 -3.39 19.66 -0.76
CA LEU A 85 -2.19 18.82 -0.80
C LEU A 85 -2.14 17.88 0.41
N ARG A 86 -2.39 18.40 1.63
CA ARG A 86 -2.45 17.55 2.83
C ARG A 86 -3.55 16.51 2.75
N PHE A 87 -4.73 16.88 2.25
CA PHE A 87 -5.83 15.94 2.05
C PHE A 87 -5.44 14.81 1.09
N VAL A 88 -4.87 15.15 -0.08
CA VAL A 88 -4.40 14.16 -1.06
C VAL A 88 -3.34 13.23 -0.46
N GLN A 89 -2.37 13.78 0.30
CA GLN A 89 -1.34 12.98 0.97
C GLN A 89 -1.92 12.00 2.00
N GLU A 90 -2.96 12.41 2.75
CA GLU A 90 -3.64 11.50 3.69
C GLU A 90 -4.44 10.41 2.95
N GLU A 91 -5.12 10.74 1.85
CA GLU A 91 -5.81 9.74 1.03
C GLU A 91 -4.80 8.77 0.38
N GLN A 92 -3.66 9.25 -0.10
CA GLN A 92 -2.59 8.37 -0.62
C GLN A 92 -2.10 7.39 0.45
N LYS A 93 -1.85 7.85 1.69
CA LYS A 93 -1.47 6.95 2.78
C LYS A 93 -2.55 5.91 3.08
N LYS A 94 -3.82 6.30 2.98
CA LYS A 94 -4.95 5.39 3.18
C LYS A 94 -5.02 4.32 2.07
N PHE A 95 -4.89 4.73 0.80
CA PHE A 95 -4.87 3.80 -0.33
C PHE A 95 -3.66 2.87 -0.27
N TYR A 96 -2.48 3.39 0.05
CA TYR A 96 -1.28 2.56 0.23
C TYR A 96 -1.47 1.49 1.33
N ARG A 97 -2.07 1.85 2.47
CA ARG A 97 -2.39 0.85 3.50
C ARG A 97 -3.40 -0.19 3.01
N MET A 98 -4.42 0.24 2.26
CA MET A 98 -5.43 -0.67 1.70
C MET A 98 -4.80 -1.65 0.70
N GLU A 99 -3.96 -1.16 -0.20
CA GLU A 99 -3.21 -1.96 -1.16
C GLU A 99 -2.39 -3.05 -0.45
N ARG A 100 -1.61 -2.68 0.57
CA ARG A 100 -0.82 -3.63 1.36
C ARG A 100 -1.66 -4.71 2.03
N VAL A 101 -2.81 -4.34 2.59
CA VAL A 101 -3.72 -5.33 3.20
C VAL A 101 -4.29 -6.27 2.14
N LEU A 102 -4.74 -5.72 1.01
CA LEU A 102 -5.27 -6.53 -0.10
C LEU A 102 -4.23 -7.51 -0.62
N GLN A 103 -2.98 -7.08 -0.80
CA GLN A 103 -1.88 -7.93 -1.23
C GLN A 103 -1.64 -9.08 -0.23
N ALA A 104 -1.57 -8.77 1.07
CA ALA A 104 -1.40 -9.77 2.11
C ALA A 104 -2.57 -10.76 2.18
N VAL A 105 -3.79 -10.29 1.94
CA VAL A 105 -4.99 -11.15 1.87
C VAL A 105 -4.93 -12.07 0.64
N VAL A 106 -4.51 -11.56 -0.51
CA VAL A 106 -4.33 -12.40 -1.72
C VAL A 106 -3.35 -13.54 -1.43
N TYR A 107 -2.18 -13.25 -0.88
CA TYR A 107 -1.22 -14.28 -0.50
C TYR A 107 -1.75 -15.22 0.60
N SER A 108 -2.58 -14.71 1.54
CA SER A 108 -3.14 -15.58 2.57
C SER A 108 -4.06 -16.65 1.98
N VAL A 109 -4.80 -16.35 0.93
CA VAL A 109 -5.62 -17.36 0.22
C VAL A 109 -4.75 -18.46 -0.39
N ASP A 110 -3.58 -18.10 -0.92
CA ASP A 110 -2.64 -19.09 -1.46
C ASP A 110 -2.05 -19.98 -0.37
N VAL A 111 -1.74 -19.44 0.81
CA VAL A 111 -1.21 -20.19 1.96
C VAL A 111 -2.29 -21.05 2.61
N GLU A 112 -3.47 -20.50 2.88
CA GLU A 112 -4.58 -21.16 3.58
C GLU A 112 -5.31 -22.18 2.69
N GLY A 113 -5.33 -21.94 1.38
CA GLY A 113 -6.11 -22.67 0.39
C GLY A 113 -7.59 -22.24 0.32
N GLU A 114 -8.02 -21.37 1.22
CA GLU A 114 -9.36 -20.79 1.29
C GLU A 114 -9.33 -19.41 1.98
N LEU A 115 -10.46 -18.71 1.95
CA LEU A 115 -10.60 -17.43 2.67
C LEU A 115 -10.76 -17.69 4.18
N ASP A 116 -9.72 -17.40 4.96
CA ASP A 116 -9.80 -17.41 6.42
C ASP A 116 -10.07 -15.99 6.97
N TRP A 117 -11.29 -15.78 7.45
CA TRP A 117 -11.73 -14.49 8.02
C TRP A 117 -10.95 -14.07 9.26
N LYS A 118 -10.41 -15.02 10.04
CA LYS A 118 -9.60 -14.74 11.22
C LYS A 118 -8.24 -14.17 10.80
N VAL A 119 -7.58 -14.79 9.84
CA VAL A 119 -6.31 -14.30 9.27
C VAL A 119 -6.52 -12.93 8.64
N MET A 120 -7.58 -12.73 7.85
CA MET A 120 -7.91 -11.43 7.25
C MET A 120 -8.09 -10.34 8.31
N PHE A 121 -8.81 -10.64 9.39
CA PHE A 121 -9.01 -9.67 10.48
C PHE A 121 -7.68 -9.32 11.17
N GLU A 122 -6.82 -10.30 11.43
CA GLU A 122 -5.49 -10.06 12.00
C GLU A 122 -4.63 -9.19 11.08
N LEU A 123 -4.62 -9.44 9.77
CA LEU A 123 -3.90 -8.61 8.78
C LEU A 123 -4.39 -7.15 8.79
N ILE A 124 -5.70 -6.93 8.89
CA ILE A 124 -6.27 -5.58 9.04
C ILE A 124 -5.78 -4.92 10.34
N GLN A 125 -5.72 -5.64 11.46
CA GLN A 125 -5.23 -5.08 12.72
C GLN A 125 -3.74 -4.74 12.63
N LEU A 126 -2.93 -5.62 12.07
CA LEU A 126 -1.49 -5.38 11.85
C LEU A 126 -1.25 -4.14 10.96
N SER A 127 -2.08 -3.91 9.95
CA SER A 127 -1.96 -2.73 9.07
C SER A 127 -2.22 -1.39 9.78
N LYS A 128 -2.93 -1.40 10.90
CA LYS A 128 -3.22 -0.22 11.73
C LYS A 128 -2.16 0.03 12.79
N GLN A 129 -1.26 -0.94 13.00
CA GLN A 129 -0.23 -0.83 14.02
C GLN A 129 0.76 0.30 13.69
N SER A 130 1.16 1.04 14.72
CA SER A 130 2.14 2.10 14.58
C SER A 130 3.52 1.54 14.24
N SER A 131 4.16 2.06 13.20
CA SER A 131 5.57 1.75 12.88
C SER A 131 6.52 1.97 14.06
N ARG A 132 6.18 2.87 14.99
CA ARG A 132 6.95 3.15 16.20
C ARG A 132 7.03 1.94 17.14
N ILE A 133 5.95 1.14 17.26
CA ILE A 133 5.95 -0.07 18.10
C ILE A 133 6.97 -1.06 17.54
N ARG A 134 6.93 -1.29 16.23
CA ARG A 134 7.88 -2.15 15.53
C ARG A 134 9.32 -1.67 15.70
N GLU A 135 9.57 -0.37 15.52
CA GLU A 135 10.90 0.23 15.66
C GLU A 135 11.46 0.07 17.08
N ILE A 136 10.65 0.33 18.12
CA ILE A 136 11.06 0.15 19.51
C ILE A 136 11.43 -1.31 19.76
N PHE A 137 10.56 -2.25 19.39
CA PHE A 137 10.78 -3.67 19.56
C PHE A 137 12.05 -4.16 18.84
N GLN A 138 12.26 -3.72 17.59
CA GLN A 138 13.48 -4.04 16.83
C GLN A 138 14.75 -3.54 17.53
N ASN A 139 14.72 -2.35 18.12
CA ASN A 139 15.86 -1.80 18.85
C ASN A 139 16.15 -2.54 20.17
N GLU A 140 15.12 -3.12 20.81
CA GLU A 140 15.25 -3.89 22.03
C GLU A 140 15.81 -5.30 21.78
N VAL A 141 15.41 -5.95 20.70
CA VAL A 141 15.69 -7.36 20.42
C VAL A 141 16.90 -7.56 19.51
N PHE A 142 17.09 -6.70 18.52
CA PHE A 142 18.08 -6.89 17.46
C PHE A 142 19.19 -5.82 17.52
N SER A 143 20.43 -6.25 17.31
CA SER A 143 21.58 -5.34 17.14
C SER A 143 21.43 -4.52 15.86
N LYS A 144 22.23 -3.46 15.69
CA LYS A 144 22.22 -2.62 14.49
C LYS A 144 22.54 -3.37 13.20
N GLU A 145 23.42 -4.37 13.28
CA GLU A 145 23.75 -5.25 12.17
C GLU A 145 22.60 -6.19 11.83
N GLU A 146 22.00 -6.81 12.84
CA GLU A 146 20.83 -7.70 12.67
C GLU A 146 19.61 -6.94 12.13
N GLN A 147 19.41 -5.68 12.51
CA GLN A 147 18.33 -4.84 11.98
C GLN A 147 18.43 -4.65 10.46
N LYS A 148 19.65 -4.65 9.89
CA LYS A 148 19.83 -4.60 8.42
C LYS A 148 19.32 -5.88 7.76
N LEU A 149 19.47 -7.03 8.41
CA LEU A 149 18.98 -8.31 7.88
C LEU A 149 17.44 -8.38 7.88
N LEU A 150 16.76 -7.64 8.77
CA LEU A 150 15.31 -7.56 8.79
C LEU A 150 14.70 -7.00 7.49
N TYR A 151 15.46 -6.23 6.72
CA TYR A 151 15.02 -5.72 5.40
C TYR A 151 14.94 -6.81 4.33
N ASN A 152 15.64 -7.93 4.54
CA ASN A 152 15.61 -9.07 3.63
C ASN A 152 14.42 -10.02 3.91
N LEU A 153 13.66 -9.78 5.00
CA LEU A 153 12.49 -10.61 5.34
C LEU A 153 11.40 -10.47 4.27
N PRO A 154 10.75 -11.59 3.90
CA PRO A 154 9.65 -11.55 2.96
C PRO A 154 8.50 -10.68 3.49
N ASN A 155 8.02 -9.78 2.67
CA ASN A 155 6.92 -8.88 3.03
C ASN A 155 5.65 -9.24 2.26
N MET A 156 4.76 -9.97 2.88
CA MET A 156 3.47 -10.39 2.30
C MET A 156 2.57 -9.21 1.89
N SER A 157 2.92 -7.98 2.25
CA SER A 157 2.18 -6.78 1.89
C SER A 157 2.72 -6.08 0.64
N GLU A 158 3.70 -6.65 -0.03
CA GLU A 158 4.34 -6.10 -1.23
C GLU A 158 4.40 -7.16 -2.33
N GLU A 159 4.36 -6.73 -3.58
CA GLU A 159 4.52 -7.60 -4.73
C GLU A 159 6.02 -7.89 -4.92
N ASP A 160 6.49 -9.00 -4.33
CA ASP A 160 7.88 -9.44 -4.43
C ASP A 160 7.91 -10.91 -4.90
N PRO A 161 8.61 -11.22 -6.01
CA PRO A 161 8.78 -12.59 -6.47
C PRO A 161 9.33 -13.56 -5.40
N ASN A 162 10.17 -13.06 -4.49
CA ASN A 162 10.69 -13.87 -3.39
C ASN A 162 9.61 -14.29 -2.40
N VAL A 163 8.53 -13.52 -2.25
CA VAL A 163 7.40 -13.85 -1.36
C VAL A 163 6.68 -15.11 -1.82
N LEU A 164 6.57 -15.33 -3.14
CA LEU A 164 5.89 -16.52 -3.69
C LEU A 164 6.53 -17.83 -3.24
N GLU A 165 7.85 -17.88 -3.12
CA GLU A 165 8.54 -19.07 -2.61
C GLU A 165 8.24 -19.31 -1.13
N TRP A 166 8.15 -18.26 -0.32
CA TRP A 166 7.75 -18.38 1.09
C TRP A 166 6.29 -18.83 1.22
N VAL A 167 5.40 -18.30 0.39
CA VAL A 167 4.00 -18.72 0.31
C VAL A 167 3.92 -20.20 -0.01
N ASP A 168 4.67 -20.68 -1.03
CA ASP A 168 4.69 -22.08 -1.43
C ASP A 168 5.23 -22.99 -0.31
N LEU A 169 6.30 -22.60 0.37
CA LEU A 169 6.86 -23.35 1.50
C LEU A 169 5.87 -23.45 2.66
N LEU A 170 5.23 -22.34 3.06
CA LEU A 170 4.22 -22.34 4.11
C LEU A 170 3.03 -23.23 3.75
N LYS A 171 2.55 -23.14 2.52
CA LYS A 171 1.49 -24.00 1.98
C LYS A 171 1.87 -25.49 2.04
N GLN A 172 3.11 -25.84 1.69
CA GLN A 172 3.60 -27.21 1.78
C GLN A 172 3.59 -27.72 3.21
N PHE A 173 4.14 -26.98 4.18
CA PHE A 173 4.13 -27.38 5.59
C PHE A 173 2.70 -27.53 6.12
N ARG A 174 1.80 -26.62 5.77
CA ARG A 174 0.39 -26.70 6.15
C ARG A 174 -0.29 -27.95 5.55
N THR A 175 -0.01 -28.26 4.29
CA THR A 175 -0.54 -29.45 3.64
C THR A 175 -0.02 -30.72 4.34
N PHE A 176 1.28 -30.80 4.63
CA PHE A 176 1.87 -31.92 5.35
C PHE A 176 1.25 -32.12 6.73
N MET A 177 1.04 -31.03 7.47
CA MET A 177 0.40 -31.07 8.79
C MET A 177 -1.06 -31.54 8.68
N LYS A 178 -1.85 -31.00 7.74
CA LYS A 178 -3.25 -31.42 7.50
C LYS A 178 -3.37 -32.89 7.08
N ASP A 179 -2.42 -33.37 6.28
CA ASP A 179 -2.37 -34.78 5.83
C ASP A 179 -1.81 -35.73 6.90
N GLY A 180 -1.44 -35.22 8.08
CA GLY A 180 -0.87 -36.02 9.18
C GLY A 180 0.49 -36.61 8.85
N LYS A 181 1.29 -36.02 7.96
CA LYS A 181 2.62 -36.50 7.63
C LYS A 181 3.55 -36.37 8.81
N GLU A 182 4.33 -37.44 9.06
CA GLU A 182 5.37 -37.39 10.10
C GLU A 182 6.45 -36.38 9.77
N VAL A 183 6.83 -35.57 10.77
CA VAL A 183 7.86 -34.55 10.60
C VAL A 183 9.22 -35.08 10.19
N ALA A 184 9.53 -36.34 10.53
CA ALA A 184 10.77 -37.02 10.16
C ALA A 184 10.77 -37.59 8.73
N SER A 185 9.62 -37.56 7.99
CA SER A 185 9.51 -38.07 6.63
C SER A 185 10.41 -37.34 5.64
N ASP A 186 10.86 -38.01 4.59
CA ASP A 186 11.75 -37.42 3.59
C ASP A 186 11.16 -36.22 2.90
N GLU A 187 9.83 -36.20 2.69
CA GLU A 187 9.13 -35.06 2.06
C GLU A 187 9.16 -33.82 2.94
N VAL A 188 8.83 -33.99 4.23
CA VAL A 188 8.86 -32.88 5.19
C VAL A 188 10.29 -32.36 5.40
N GLN A 189 11.25 -33.28 5.55
CA GLN A 189 12.66 -32.94 5.72
C GLN A 189 13.26 -32.28 4.45
N GLY A 190 12.79 -32.67 3.27
CA GLY A 190 13.15 -32.01 2.01
C GLY A 190 12.64 -30.57 1.92
N ALA A 191 11.43 -30.31 2.38
CA ALA A 191 10.88 -28.94 2.47
C ALA A 191 11.61 -28.12 3.56
N THR A 192 11.90 -28.75 4.72
CA THR A 192 12.68 -28.14 5.81
C THR A 192 14.05 -27.69 5.33
N LYS A 193 14.77 -28.54 4.61
CA LYS A 193 16.07 -28.18 4.03
C LYS A 193 15.99 -26.95 3.14
N ARG A 194 15.00 -26.88 2.25
CA ARG A 194 14.80 -25.70 1.37
C ARG A 194 14.48 -24.45 2.18
N PHE A 195 13.63 -24.57 3.18
CA PHE A 195 13.27 -23.47 4.07
C PHE A 195 14.50 -22.94 4.81
N MET A 196 15.29 -23.82 5.45
CA MET A 196 16.50 -23.46 6.19
C MET A 196 17.56 -22.83 5.29
N GLN A 197 17.76 -23.38 4.09
CA GLN A 197 18.69 -22.80 3.11
C GLN A 197 18.28 -21.40 2.72
N LYS A 198 16.99 -21.15 2.46
CA LYS A 198 16.46 -19.83 2.13
C LYS A 198 16.60 -18.85 3.31
N CYS A 199 16.36 -19.31 4.54
CA CYS A 199 16.61 -18.52 5.74
C CYS A 199 18.08 -18.10 5.86
N LEU A 200 19.02 -19.02 5.64
CA LEU A 200 20.46 -18.75 5.69
C LEU A 200 20.89 -17.73 4.63
N GLU A 201 20.41 -17.86 3.39
CA GLU A 201 20.65 -16.90 2.32
C GLU A 201 20.15 -15.49 2.71
N MET A 202 18.94 -15.38 3.21
CA MET A 202 18.31 -14.12 3.67
C MET A 202 19.10 -13.48 4.83
N ALA A 203 19.60 -14.31 5.76
CA ALA A 203 20.38 -13.87 6.93
C ALA A 203 21.88 -13.69 6.63
N ASN A 204 22.32 -13.81 5.38
CA ASN A 204 23.73 -13.81 5.00
C ASN A 204 24.57 -14.80 5.85
N GLY A 205 24.02 -15.96 6.17
CA GLY A 205 24.66 -17.00 6.98
C GLY A 205 24.67 -16.73 8.48
N ASN A 206 23.95 -15.75 9.00
CA ASN A 206 23.89 -15.44 10.43
C ASN A 206 22.86 -16.34 11.16
N GLU A 207 23.31 -17.51 11.62
CA GLU A 207 22.48 -18.47 12.34
C GLU A 207 21.93 -17.90 13.64
N ALA A 208 22.74 -17.17 14.41
CA ALA A 208 22.31 -16.58 15.69
C ALA A 208 21.15 -15.56 15.51
N PHE A 209 21.14 -14.84 14.38
CA PHE A 209 20.02 -13.99 14.00
C PHE A 209 18.77 -14.82 13.69
N LEU A 210 18.92 -15.94 12.97
CA LEU A 210 17.80 -16.83 12.62
C LEU A 210 17.17 -17.47 13.86
N ASP A 211 17.98 -17.94 14.81
CA ASP A 211 17.51 -18.49 16.08
C ASP A 211 16.67 -17.44 16.84
N LYS A 212 17.19 -16.23 16.97
CA LYS A 212 16.49 -15.13 17.59
C LYS A 212 15.19 -14.76 16.87
N LEU A 213 15.22 -14.70 15.54
CA LEU A 213 14.06 -14.42 14.72
C LEU A 213 12.99 -15.50 14.86
N TRP A 214 13.40 -16.77 14.98
CA TRP A 214 12.48 -17.90 15.17
C TRP A 214 11.82 -17.83 16.55
N GLU A 215 12.54 -17.47 17.62
CA GLU A 215 11.93 -17.26 18.94
C GLU A 215 10.89 -16.12 18.92
N VAL A 216 11.19 -14.99 18.25
CA VAL A 216 10.22 -13.92 18.01
C VAL A 216 9.01 -14.45 17.24
N ARG A 217 9.22 -15.34 16.26
CA ARG A 217 8.15 -15.91 15.43
C ARG A 217 7.21 -16.82 16.23
N LYS A 218 7.73 -17.61 17.15
CA LYS A 218 6.95 -18.50 18.03
C LYS A 218 6.11 -17.73 19.05
N SER A 219 6.54 -16.55 19.45
CA SER A 219 5.77 -15.65 20.32
C SER A 219 4.72 -14.89 19.52
N LYS A 220 3.43 -15.16 19.77
CA LYS A 220 2.34 -14.46 19.07
C LYS A 220 2.42 -12.95 19.29
N GLU A 221 2.70 -12.49 20.52
CA GLU A 221 2.80 -11.07 20.86
C GLU A 221 3.96 -10.39 20.12
N ASP A 222 5.13 -11.01 20.10
CA ASP A 222 6.33 -10.43 19.49
C ASP A 222 6.26 -10.48 17.96
N SER A 223 5.68 -11.55 17.41
CA SER A 223 5.35 -11.67 15.98
C SER A 223 4.40 -10.55 15.53
N GLN A 224 3.40 -10.21 16.36
CA GLN A 224 2.52 -9.08 16.10
C GLN A 224 3.26 -7.74 16.18
N LYS A 225 4.13 -7.50 17.19
CA LYS A 225 4.97 -6.29 17.29
C LYS A 225 5.84 -6.10 16.05
N MET A 226 6.35 -7.20 15.49
CA MET A 226 7.11 -7.21 14.23
C MET A 226 6.24 -7.07 12.98
N SER A 227 4.91 -7.09 13.11
CA SER A 227 3.96 -7.10 11.98
C SER A 227 4.18 -8.26 11.01
N MET A 228 4.55 -9.44 11.53
CA MET A 228 4.73 -10.65 10.74
C MET A 228 3.38 -11.22 10.32
N TYR A 229 3.36 -11.95 9.20
CA TYR A 229 2.18 -12.69 8.75
C TYR A 229 1.71 -13.66 9.85
N PRO A 230 0.42 -13.69 10.21
CA PRO A 230 -0.08 -14.57 11.26
C PRO A 230 0.01 -16.05 10.80
N ILE A 231 0.61 -16.89 11.63
CA ILE A 231 0.65 -18.35 11.44
C ILE A 231 0.04 -18.96 12.70
N GLU A 232 -0.80 -19.97 12.52
CA GLU A 232 -1.38 -20.69 13.65
C GLU A 232 -0.33 -21.46 14.46
N GLU A 233 -0.57 -21.54 15.77
CA GLU A 233 0.34 -22.17 16.73
C GLU A 233 0.64 -23.65 16.37
N GLU A 234 -0.36 -24.37 15.90
CA GLU A 234 -0.22 -25.78 15.48
C GLU A 234 0.78 -25.94 14.35
N LEU A 235 0.74 -25.06 13.34
CA LEU A 235 1.70 -25.07 12.24
C LEU A 235 3.10 -24.67 12.70
N LEU A 236 3.22 -23.67 13.59
CA LEU A 236 4.51 -23.30 14.17
C LEU A 236 5.15 -24.43 14.96
N LEU A 237 4.39 -25.17 15.75
CA LEU A 237 4.88 -26.35 16.50
C LEU A 237 5.30 -27.46 15.56
N TYR A 238 4.54 -27.73 14.50
CA TYR A 238 4.90 -28.71 13.48
C TYR A 238 6.21 -28.35 12.76
N MET A 239 6.38 -27.09 12.39
CA MET A 239 7.62 -26.59 11.78
C MET A 239 8.80 -26.62 12.75
N ASP A 240 8.62 -26.23 14.02
CA ASP A 240 9.67 -26.23 15.03
C ASP A 240 10.23 -27.65 15.25
N GLU A 241 9.36 -28.65 15.33
CA GLU A 241 9.77 -30.05 15.44
C GLU A 241 10.48 -30.55 14.16
N ALA A 242 10.02 -30.14 12.97
CA ALA A 242 10.69 -30.48 11.72
C ALA A 242 12.11 -29.86 11.64
N PHE A 243 12.28 -28.64 12.11
CA PHE A 243 13.58 -27.95 12.16
C PHE A 243 14.52 -28.60 13.16
N ARG A 244 14.03 -28.99 14.34
CA ARG A 244 14.81 -29.70 15.35
C ARG A 244 15.38 -31.03 14.81
N ILE A 245 14.53 -31.83 14.14
CA ILE A 245 14.96 -33.10 13.52
C ILE A 245 15.98 -32.88 12.39
N TYR A 246 15.81 -31.81 11.60
CA TYR A 246 16.75 -31.46 10.55
C TYR A 246 18.13 -31.12 11.13
N ASP A 247 18.18 -30.29 12.17
CA ASP A 247 19.43 -29.87 12.82
C ASP A 247 20.15 -31.06 13.47
N GLU A 248 19.41 -31.96 14.12
CA GLU A 248 19.98 -33.19 14.67
C GLU A 248 20.62 -34.09 13.60
N LYS A 249 19.97 -34.23 12.44
CA LYS A 249 20.50 -34.98 11.29
C LYS A 249 21.75 -34.34 10.68
N GLU A 250 21.78 -33.00 10.57
CA GLU A 250 22.95 -32.30 10.02
C GLU A 250 24.15 -32.34 10.98
N ARG A 251 23.94 -32.25 12.29
CA ARG A 251 25.00 -32.41 13.31
C ARG A 251 25.57 -33.81 13.44
N ALA A 252 24.82 -34.81 12.97
CA ALA A 252 25.25 -36.21 13.01
C ALA A 252 26.08 -36.66 11.77
N LYS A 253 26.21 -35.79 10.78
CA LYS A 253 27.03 -36.01 9.55
C LYS A 253 28.45 -35.56 9.74
#